data_de3a7dcb87e12bbaf6f0f0f649b0642d
#
_entry.id   de3a7dcb87e12bbaf6f0f0f649b0642d
#
_cell.length_a   1.000
_cell.length_b   1.000
_cell.length_c   1.000
_cell.angle_alpha   90.00
_cell.angle_beta   90.00
_cell.angle_gamma   90.00
#
_symmetry.space_group_name_H-M   'P 1'
#
loop_
_entity.id
_entity.type
_entity.pdbx_description
1 polymer ?
#
loop_
_entity_poly.entity_id
_entity_poly.type
_entity_poly.pdbx_seq_one_letter_code
_entity_poly.pdbx_strand_id
1 'polypeptide(L)'
;AVCDLDRDRYQYYERHGEALYPPEGSYQQLLEQISRKYVVLTDSENAKIPQMLAPENLHRLIKTDKDSLKLEYAARDKSAFFMMTVVPMAWKGDRLTRVMMITQDMGKQHLLQSLANTDGLTGLLNKRYFDRVLTVLEQHCQPFALFYMDLDRFKPVNDTYGHDVGDKLLKGVAQRLQGCIRSRDYAFRLGGDEFA
;
A
#
# COMPACT_ATOMS: atom_id res chain seq x y z
N ALA A 1 0.66 -14.46 15.16
CA ALA A 1 -0.17 -15.63 15.47
C ALA A 1 0.48 -16.90 14.94
N VAL A 2 0.27 -18.01 15.63
CA VAL A 2 0.56 -19.37 15.13
C VAL A 2 -0.77 -20.01 14.78
N CYS A 3 -0.89 -20.51 13.53
CA CYS A 3 -2.14 -21.02 12.98
C CYS A 3 -1.99 -22.52 12.63
N ASP A 4 -2.91 -23.32 13.13
CA ASP A 4 -3.08 -24.75 12.79
C ASP A 4 -4.17 -24.84 11.71
N LEU A 5 -3.77 -25.10 10.47
CA LEU A 5 -4.65 -25.08 9.30
C LEU A 5 -5.57 -26.33 9.26
N ASP A 6 -5.11 -27.45 9.83
CA ASP A 6 -5.89 -28.70 9.87
C ASP A 6 -6.99 -28.68 10.92
N ARG A 7 -6.76 -27.96 12.02
CA ARG A 7 -7.69 -27.88 13.15
C ARG A 7 -8.50 -26.60 13.18
N ASP A 8 -8.33 -25.72 12.20
CA ASP A 8 -8.95 -24.38 12.15
C ASP A 8 -8.74 -23.61 13.46
N ARG A 9 -7.51 -23.54 13.97
CA ARG A 9 -7.19 -22.85 15.21
C ARG A 9 -6.03 -21.90 15.05
N TYR A 10 -6.02 -20.82 15.85
CA TYR A 10 -4.87 -19.96 16.01
C TYR A 10 -4.59 -19.69 17.49
N GLN A 11 -3.32 -19.32 17.77
CA GLN A 11 -2.88 -18.69 19.01
C GLN A 11 -2.23 -17.36 18.67
N TYR A 12 -2.70 -16.29 19.30
CA TYR A 12 -2.22 -14.93 19.07
C TYR A 12 -1.29 -14.51 20.21
N TYR A 13 -0.17 -13.92 19.84
CA TYR A 13 0.84 -13.41 20.76
C TYR A 13 1.09 -11.94 20.43
N GLU A 14 0.80 -11.04 21.36
CA GLU A 14 1.19 -9.64 21.25
C GLU A 14 2.53 -9.43 21.94
N ARG A 15 3.41 -8.69 21.30
CA ARG A 15 4.73 -8.40 21.85
C ARG A 15 4.76 -7.05 22.57
N HIS A 16 4.02 -6.06 22.08
CA HIS A 16 3.96 -4.70 22.61
C HIS A 16 2.59 -4.08 22.29
N GLY A 17 1.80 -3.75 23.33
CA GLY A 17 0.53 -3.05 23.17
C GLY A 17 -0.70 -3.83 23.60
N GLU A 18 -1.88 -3.31 23.27
CA GLU A 18 -3.15 -4.00 23.46
C GLU A 18 -3.36 -5.08 22.41
N ALA A 19 -3.81 -6.26 22.82
CA ALA A 19 -4.08 -7.36 21.91
C ALA A 19 -5.19 -6.98 20.93
N LEU A 20 -4.87 -6.98 19.64
CA LEU A 20 -5.81 -6.67 18.56
C LEU A 20 -6.87 -7.75 18.35
N TYR A 21 -6.59 -8.97 18.77
CA TYR A 21 -7.41 -10.16 18.59
C TYR A 21 -7.44 -11.01 19.87
N PRO A 22 -8.47 -11.87 20.05
CA PRO A 22 -8.48 -12.85 21.13
C PRO A 22 -7.20 -13.70 21.12
N PRO A 23 -6.74 -14.19 22.29
CA PRO A 23 -5.50 -14.96 22.40
C PRO A 23 -5.56 -16.29 21.63
N GLU A 24 -6.75 -16.84 21.40
CA GLU A 24 -6.97 -18.07 20.64
C GLU A 24 -8.36 -18.07 19.99
N GLY A 25 -8.56 -18.89 18.97
CA GLY A 25 -9.85 -19.03 18.27
C GLY A 25 -9.77 -19.79 16.97
N SER A 26 -10.83 -19.69 16.15
CA SER A 26 -10.88 -20.24 14.81
C SER A 26 -10.06 -19.39 13.84
N TYR A 27 -9.23 -20.03 13.03
CA TYR A 27 -8.44 -19.39 11.98
C TYR A 27 -9.31 -18.68 10.95
N GLN A 28 -10.41 -19.30 10.52
CA GLN A 28 -11.35 -18.67 9.59
C GLN A 28 -11.97 -17.40 10.17
N GLN A 29 -12.40 -17.44 11.44
CA GLN A 29 -12.95 -16.25 12.11
C GLN A 29 -11.90 -15.14 12.23
N LEU A 30 -10.64 -15.47 12.48
CA LEU A 30 -9.55 -14.50 12.47
C LEU A 30 -9.41 -13.80 11.10
N LEU A 31 -9.40 -14.58 10.01
CA LEU A 31 -9.31 -14.01 8.65
C LEU A 31 -10.50 -13.10 8.31
N GLU A 32 -11.70 -13.46 8.74
CA GLU A 32 -12.90 -12.62 8.57
C GLU A 32 -12.79 -11.32 9.36
N GLN A 33 -12.34 -11.37 10.61
CA GLN A 33 -12.13 -10.19 11.44
C GLN A 33 -11.07 -9.24 10.82
N ILE A 34 -9.96 -9.79 10.33
CA ILE A 34 -8.95 -9.03 9.63
C ILE A 34 -9.57 -8.37 8.38
N SER A 35 -10.33 -9.10 7.57
CA SER A 35 -10.90 -8.58 6.33
C SER A 35 -11.96 -7.50 6.52
N ARG A 36 -12.64 -7.47 7.67
CA ARG A 36 -13.60 -6.41 8.01
C ARG A 36 -12.91 -5.08 8.30
N LYS A 37 -11.74 -5.11 8.91
CA LYS A 37 -10.98 -3.92 9.34
C LYS A 37 -10.00 -3.42 8.29
N TYR A 38 -9.47 -4.32 7.46
CA TYR A 38 -8.32 -4.05 6.60
C TYR A 38 -8.59 -4.43 5.13
N VAL A 39 -7.82 -3.82 4.23
CA VAL A 39 -7.79 -4.10 2.80
C VAL A 39 -6.38 -4.41 2.36
N VAL A 40 -6.22 -5.33 1.40
CA VAL A 40 -4.92 -5.66 0.82
C VAL A 40 -4.47 -4.54 -0.11
N LEU A 41 -3.20 -4.17 -0.03
CA LEU A 41 -2.56 -3.20 -0.91
C LEU A 41 -1.88 -3.97 -2.06
N THR A 42 -2.67 -4.39 -3.06
CA THR A 42 -2.16 -5.03 -4.28
C THR A 42 -2.84 -4.41 -5.50
N ASP A 43 -2.23 -4.54 -6.66
CA ASP A 43 -2.79 -4.08 -7.94
C ASP A 43 -4.07 -4.85 -8.37
N SER A 44 -4.43 -5.89 -7.64
CA SER A 44 -5.64 -6.67 -7.88
C SER A 44 -6.80 -6.11 -7.04
N GLU A 45 -7.73 -5.43 -7.68
CA GLU A 45 -8.95 -4.85 -7.06
C GLU A 45 -9.82 -5.90 -6.33
N ASN A 46 -9.60 -7.20 -6.58
CA ASN A 46 -10.36 -8.31 -6.01
C ASN A 46 -9.62 -9.14 -4.96
N ALA A 47 -8.40 -8.76 -4.57
CA ALA A 47 -7.62 -9.50 -3.59
C ALA A 47 -8.23 -9.36 -2.19
N LYS A 48 -8.82 -10.44 -1.68
CA LYS A 48 -9.38 -10.48 -0.32
C LYS A 48 -8.47 -11.30 0.60
N ILE A 49 -8.19 -10.77 1.79
CA ILE A 49 -7.33 -11.41 2.80
C ILE A 49 -7.75 -12.88 3.05
N PRO A 50 -9.04 -13.22 3.26
CA PRO A 50 -9.45 -14.60 3.49
C PRO A 50 -9.12 -15.54 2.33
N GLN A 51 -9.23 -15.06 1.08
CA GLN A 51 -8.91 -15.87 -0.09
C GLN A 51 -7.39 -16.08 -0.25
N MET A 52 -6.59 -15.03 0.01
CA MET A 52 -5.13 -15.11 -0.10
C MET A 52 -4.53 -16.01 0.98
N LEU A 53 -5.10 -16.00 2.17
CA LEU A 53 -4.65 -16.76 3.32
C LEU A 53 -5.43 -18.06 3.54
N ALA A 54 -6.33 -18.44 2.62
CA ALA A 54 -7.00 -19.73 2.66
C ALA A 54 -5.99 -20.88 2.67
N PRO A 55 -6.21 -21.97 3.43
CA PRO A 55 -5.25 -23.09 3.51
C PRO A 55 -4.82 -23.61 2.14
N GLU A 56 -5.74 -23.71 1.17
CA GLU A 56 -5.49 -24.19 -0.19
C GLU A 56 -4.53 -23.25 -0.94
N ASN A 57 -4.68 -21.94 -0.78
CA ASN A 57 -3.81 -20.95 -1.39
C ASN A 57 -2.44 -20.94 -0.73
N LEU A 58 -2.37 -21.00 0.60
CA LEU A 58 -1.10 -21.09 1.31
C LEU A 58 -0.33 -22.32 0.87
N HIS A 59 -1.02 -23.46 0.77
CA HIS A 59 -0.41 -24.72 0.30
C HIS A 59 0.09 -24.65 -1.15
N ARG A 60 -0.58 -23.85 -2.00
CA ARG A 60 -0.14 -23.62 -3.39
C ARG A 60 1.08 -22.72 -3.48
N LEU A 61 1.16 -21.69 -2.63
CA LEU A 61 2.20 -20.65 -2.69
C LEU A 61 3.45 -20.98 -1.89
N ILE A 62 3.29 -21.71 -0.78
CA ILE A 62 4.38 -22.11 0.11
C ILE A 62 4.63 -23.60 -0.12
N LYS A 63 5.79 -23.94 -0.70
CA LYS A 63 6.18 -25.32 -1.09
C LYS A 63 7.29 -25.89 -0.24
N THR A 64 8.11 -25.04 0.36
CA THR A 64 9.26 -25.41 1.17
C THR A 64 9.35 -24.57 2.44
N ASP A 65 10.17 -25.02 3.39
CA ASP A 65 10.44 -24.24 4.63
C ASP A 65 11.16 -22.91 4.38
N LYS A 66 11.67 -22.68 3.17
CA LYS A 66 12.33 -21.44 2.77
C LYS A 66 11.36 -20.43 2.16
N ASP A 67 10.16 -20.86 1.78
CA ASP A 67 9.17 -19.99 1.19
C ASP A 67 8.49 -19.14 2.24
N SER A 68 8.03 -17.98 1.85
CA SER A 68 7.18 -17.13 2.67
C SER A 68 6.23 -16.32 1.80
N LEU A 69 5.03 -16.06 2.31
CA LEU A 69 4.09 -15.14 1.67
C LEU A 69 4.14 -13.80 2.40
N LYS A 70 4.36 -12.72 1.66
CA LYS A 70 4.28 -11.36 2.19
C LYS A 70 3.04 -10.66 1.65
N LEU A 71 2.33 -9.99 2.53
CA LEU A 71 1.10 -9.29 2.24
C LEU A 71 1.14 -7.90 2.85
N GLU A 72 1.02 -6.87 2.01
CA GLU A 72 0.81 -5.51 2.47
C GLU A 72 -0.68 -5.24 2.59
N TYR A 73 -1.11 -4.67 3.71
CA TYR A 73 -2.49 -4.32 3.93
C TYR A 73 -2.61 -3.06 4.81
N ALA A 74 -3.73 -2.37 4.68
CA ALA A 74 -3.99 -1.15 5.40
C ALA A 74 -5.37 -1.19 6.07
N ALA A 75 -5.55 -0.36 7.10
CA ALA A 75 -6.87 -0.03 7.58
C ALA A 75 -7.71 0.57 6.45
N ARG A 76 -9.03 0.35 6.45
CA ARG A 76 -9.93 0.83 5.38
C ARG A 76 -9.92 2.34 5.21
N ASP A 77 -9.69 3.06 6.29
CA ASP A 77 -9.53 4.52 6.33
C ASP A 77 -8.09 4.99 6.05
N LYS A 78 -7.19 4.04 5.75
CA LYS A 78 -5.76 4.27 5.52
C LYS A 78 -5.01 4.90 6.72
N SER A 79 -5.55 4.81 7.92
CA SER A 79 -4.92 5.32 9.15
C SER A 79 -3.73 4.47 9.63
N ALA A 80 -3.65 3.21 9.21
CA ALA A 80 -2.60 2.28 9.59
C ALA A 80 -2.22 1.36 8.44
N PHE A 81 -0.92 1.03 8.36
CA PHE A 81 -0.33 0.20 7.31
C PHE A 81 0.49 -0.93 7.93
N PHE A 82 0.35 -2.12 7.39
CA PHE A 82 0.95 -3.32 7.94
C PHE A 82 1.56 -4.21 6.86
N MET A 83 2.63 -4.90 7.22
CA MET A 83 3.19 -6.03 6.48
C MET A 83 2.90 -7.31 7.25
N MET A 84 2.22 -8.27 6.64
CA MET A 84 2.10 -9.62 7.16
C MET A 84 3.06 -10.54 6.42
N THR A 85 3.87 -11.27 7.18
CA THR A 85 4.70 -12.36 6.64
C THR A 85 4.15 -13.67 7.17
N VAL A 86 3.81 -14.58 6.26
CA VAL A 86 3.37 -15.94 6.59
C VAL A 86 4.52 -16.89 6.29
N VAL A 87 4.97 -17.61 7.30
CA VAL A 87 6.06 -18.59 7.19
C VAL A 87 5.56 -19.97 7.58
N PRO A 88 6.01 -21.04 6.88
CA PRO A 88 5.68 -22.42 7.24
C PRO A 88 6.32 -22.81 8.58
N MET A 89 5.62 -23.64 9.34
CA MET A 89 6.11 -24.18 10.61
C MET A 89 6.05 -25.70 10.69
N ALA A 90 5.08 -26.34 10.04
CA ALA A 90 4.95 -27.79 10.08
C ALA A 90 4.25 -28.32 8.84
N TRP A 91 4.65 -29.53 8.44
CA TRP A 91 4.15 -30.27 7.29
C TRP A 91 3.69 -31.67 7.70
N LYS A 92 2.76 -32.24 6.94
CA LYS A 92 2.36 -33.64 7.01
C LYS A 92 2.47 -34.22 5.60
N GLY A 93 3.58 -34.90 5.30
CA GLY A 93 3.97 -35.15 3.91
C GLY A 93 4.19 -33.82 3.17
N ASP A 94 3.59 -33.66 2.00
CA ASP A 94 3.68 -32.43 1.19
C ASP A 94 2.63 -31.37 1.59
N ARG A 95 1.81 -31.63 2.61
CA ARG A 95 0.77 -30.71 3.04
C ARG A 95 1.22 -29.82 4.18
N LEU A 96 1.15 -28.51 3.97
CA LEU A 96 1.39 -27.50 5.00
C LEU A 96 0.28 -27.54 6.06
N THR A 97 0.64 -27.78 7.33
CA THR A 97 -0.34 -27.91 8.42
C THR A 97 -0.30 -26.79 9.44
N ARG A 98 0.86 -26.12 9.57
CA ARG A 98 1.00 -24.96 10.46
C ARG A 98 1.78 -23.84 9.81
N VAL A 99 1.32 -22.63 10.08
CA VAL A 99 2.03 -21.40 9.66
C VAL A 99 2.15 -20.45 10.84
N MET A 100 3.17 -19.60 10.79
CA MET A 100 3.29 -18.43 11.64
C MET A 100 2.96 -17.19 10.82
N MET A 101 2.06 -16.36 11.31
CA MET A 101 1.72 -15.05 10.76
C MET A 101 2.37 -13.99 11.63
N ILE A 102 3.30 -13.24 11.04
CA ILE A 102 4.02 -12.15 11.70
C ILE A 102 3.52 -10.85 11.09
N THR A 103 2.95 -9.99 11.92
CA THR A 103 2.47 -8.66 11.50
C THR A 103 3.42 -7.60 12.00
N GLN A 104 3.82 -6.71 11.13
CA GLN A 104 4.67 -5.56 11.42
C GLN A 104 3.93 -4.28 11.06
N ASP A 105 3.91 -3.32 11.99
CA ASP A 105 3.42 -1.98 11.72
C ASP A 105 4.41 -1.24 10.80
N MET A 106 3.89 -0.75 9.68
CA MET A 106 4.64 -0.02 8.66
C MET A 106 4.31 1.48 8.64
N GLY A 107 3.50 1.96 9.58
CA GLY A 107 3.00 3.33 9.58
C GLY A 107 4.10 4.39 9.48
N LYS A 108 5.16 4.23 10.28
CA LYS A 108 6.32 5.15 10.23
C LYS A 108 7.04 5.09 8.88
N GLN A 109 7.25 3.90 8.34
CA GLN A 109 7.93 3.72 7.06
C GLN A 109 7.07 4.27 5.92
N HIS A 110 5.77 4.01 5.94
CA HIS A 110 4.81 4.52 4.95
C HIS A 110 4.73 6.06 4.98
N LEU A 111 4.73 6.64 6.19
CA LEU A 111 4.77 8.10 6.36
C LEU A 111 6.06 8.69 5.78
N LEU A 112 7.22 8.12 6.11
CA LEU A 112 8.51 8.58 5.58
C LEU A 112 8.58 8.45 4.06
N GLN A 113 8.04 7.37 3.51
CA GLN A 113 8.00 7.14 2.07
C GLN A 113 7.03 8.11 1.38
N SER A 114 5.88 8.40 1.98
CA SER A 114 4.94 9.41 1.49
C SER A 114 5.59 10.80 1.46
N LEU A 115 6.21 11.23 2.56
CA LEU A 115 6.92 12.50 2.63
C LEU A 115 8.07 12.60 1.62
N ALA A 116 8.74 11.48 1.32
CA ALA A 116 9.83 11.44 0.34
C ALA A 116 9.34 11.46 -1.12
N ASN A 117 8.09 11.08 -1.39
CA ASN A 117 7.56 10.90 -2.74
C ASN A 117 6.49 11.92 -3.14
N THR A 118 6.01 12.75 -2.21
CA THR A 118 4.99 13.78 -2.49
C THR A 118 5.57 15.18 -2.45
N ASP A 119 4.94 16.09 -3.16
CA ASP A 119 5.18 17.53 -3.08
C ASP A 119 4.44 18.10 -1.85
N GLY A 120 5.19 18.78 -0.99
CA GLY A 120 4.68 19.27 0.30
C GLY A 120 3.60 20.36 0.19
N LEU A 121 3.51 21.06 -0.94
CA LEU A 121 2.50 22.11 -1.15
C LEU A 121 1.19 21.54 -1.68
N THR A 122 1.27 20.70 -2.70
CA THR A 122 0.11 20.24 -3.48
C THR A 122 -0.38 18.85 -3.10
N GLY A 123 0.45 18.04 -2.45
CA GLY A 123 0.16 16.63 -2.14
C GLY A 123 0.22 15.69 -3.34
N LEU A 124 0.52 16.20 -4.56
CA LEU A 124 0.83 15.37 -5.72
C LEU A 124 2.16 14.65 -5.54
N LEU A 125 2.42 13.66 -6.38
CA LEU A 125 3.73 13.01 -6.42
C LEU A 125 4.80 14.02 -6.88
N ASN A 126 5.99 13.93 -6.30
CA ASN A 126 7.08 14.86 -6.60
C ASN A 126 7.93 14.38 -7.79
N LYS A 127 8.85 15.25 -8.24
CA LYS A 127 9.78 14.96 -9.32
C LYS A 127 10.60 13.69 -9.10
N ARG A 128 11.05 13.44 -7.87
CA ARG A 128 11.82 12.22 -7.55
C ARG A 128 11.03 10.95 -7.83
N TYR A 129 9.75 10.95 -7.51
CA TYR A 129 8.88 9.80 -7.78
C TYR A 129 8.57 9.68 -9.27
N PHE A 130 8.41 10.80 -9.98
CA PHE A 130 8.28 10.86 -11.43
C PHE A 130 9.43 10.14 -12.14
N ASP A 131 10.69 10.50 -11.81
CA ASP A 131 11.87 9.88 -12.42
C ASP A 131 11.92 8.36 -12.19
N ARG A 132 11.49 7.90 -11.01
CA ARG A 132 11.39 6.46 -10.71
C ARG A 132 10.33 5.75 -11.53
N VAL A 133 9.14 6.35 -11.68
CA VAL A 133 8.06 5.77 -12.48
C VAL A 133 8.48 5.65 -13.93
N LEU A 134 9.09 6.67 -14.51
CA LEU A 134 9.60 6.63 -15.88
C LEU A 134 10.62 5.49 -16.07
N THR A 135 11.59 5.38 -15.18
CA THR A 135 12.59 4.30 -15.23
C THR A 135 11.93 2.92 -15.24
N VAL A 136 10.91 2.71 -14.42
CA VAL A 136 10.18 1.42 -14.36
C VAL A 136 9.40 1.17 -15.64
N LEU A 137 8.71 2.19 -16.19
CA LEU A 137 7.92 2.05 -17.42
C LEU A 137 8.82 1.75 -18.62
N GLU A 138 9.97 2.40 -18.72
CA GLU A 138 10.97 2.13 -19.77
C GLU A 138 11.50 0.70 -19.70
N GLN A 139 11.83 0.21 -18.52
CA GLN A 139 12.34 -1.15 -18.33
C GLN A 139 11.32 -2.24 -18.72
N HIS A 140 10.04 -1.99 -18.53
CA HIS A 140 8.99 -2.97 -18.81
C HIS A 140 8.37 -2.82 -20.20
N CYS A 141 8.84 -1.87 -21.02
CA CYS A 141 8.34 -1.61 -22.38
C CYS A 141 6.79 -1.48 -22.47
N GLN A 142 6.17 -0.95 -21.43
CA GLN A 142 4.72 -0.74 -21.40
C GLN A 142 4.34 0.56 -22.10
N PRO A 143 3.32 0.57 -22.97
CA PRO A 143 2.86 1.79 -23.58
C PRO A 143 2.22 2.72 -22.54
N PHE A 144 2.62 3.98 -22.51
CA PHE A 144 2.05 5.02 -21.67
C PHE A 144 1.96 6.34 -22.42
N ALA A 145 1.10 7.25 -21.97
CA ALA A 145 1.04 8.63 -22.43
C ALA A 145 1.57 9.53 -21.30
N LEU A 146 2.44 10.45 -21.67
CA LEU A 146 2.99 11.45 -20.75
C LEU A 146 2.56 12.85 -21.19
N PHE A 147 1.99 13.61 -20.27
CA PHE A 147 1.62 15.01 -20.46
C PHE A 147 2.49 15.88 -19.58
N TYR A 148 3.21 16.83 -20.18
CA TYR A 148 3.86 17.91 -19.49
C TYR A 148 3.00 19.16 -19.54
N MET A 149 2.83 19.83 -18.40
CA MET A 149 1.98 21.00 -18.23
C MET A 149 2.75 22.06 -17.47
N ASP A 150 2.61 23.31 -17.92
CA ASP A 150 3.16 24.49 -17.28
C ASP A 150 2.03 25.53 -17.13
N LEU A 151 2.02 26.30 -16.05
CA LEU A 151 1.00 27.32 -15.85
C LEU A 151 1.40 28.65 -16.46
N ASP A 152 0.83 28.93 -17.63
CA ASP A 152 1.05 30.21 -18.30
C ASP A 152 0.82 31.40 -17.36
N ARG A 153 1.81 32.30 -17.34
CA ARG A 153 1.78 33.54 -16.55
C ARG A 153 1.67 33.33 -15.03
N PHE A 154 2.17 32.23 -14.49
CA PHE A 154 2.15 32.01 -13.04
C PHE A 154 2.98 33.04 -12.27
N LYS A 155 4.16 33.43 -12.79
CA LYS A 155 4.99 34.46 -12.17
C LYS A 155 4.25 35.80 -12.00
N PRO A 156 3.57 36.39 -13.02
CA PRO A 156 2.73 37.57 -12.84
C PRO A 156 1.66 37.43 -11.75
N VAL A 157 1.11 36.25 -11.51
CA VAL A 157 0.15 36.03 -10.41
C VAL A 157 0.86 36.24 -9.07
N ASN A 158 2.03 35.67 -8.87
CA ASN A 158 2.82 35.87 -7.65
C ASN A 158 3.22 37.33 -7.47
N ASP A 159 3.70 37.98 -8.54
CA ASP A 159 4.15 39.37 -8.49
C ASP A 159 3.02 40.36 -8.18
N THR A 160 1.79 40.05 -8.61
CA THR A 160 0.61 40.92 -8.42
C THR A 160 -0.15 40.64 -7.12
N TYR A 161 -0.32 39.37 -6.76
CA TYR A 161 -1.21 38.93 -5.68
C TYR A 161 -0.49 38.28 -4.51
N GLY A 162 0.85 38.11 -4.62
CA GLY A 162 1.65 37.47 -3.59
C GLY A 162 1.71 35.94 -3.69
N HIS A 163 2.72 35.36 -3.06
CA HIS A 163 2.98 33.91 -3.08
C HIS A 163 1.84 33.07 -2.48
N ASP A 164 1.12 33.59 -1.48
CA ASP A 164 -0.02 32.89 -0.87
C ASP A 164 -1.16 32.61 -1.85
N VAL A 165 -1.36 33.55 -2.81
CA VAL A 165 -2.38 33.38 -3.87
C VAL A 165 -1.85 32.40 -4.92
N GLY A 166 -0.56 32.46 -5.28
CA GLY A 166 0.07 31.48 -6.14
C GLY A 166 0.00 30.06 -5.58
N ASP A 167 0.27 29.90 -4.29
CA ASP A 167 0.16 28.61 -3.60
C ASP A 167 -1.27 28.05 -3.63
N LYS A 168 -2.28 28.89 -3.44
CA LYS A 168 -3.70 28.49 -3.58
C LYS A 168 -4.03 28.07 -5.01
N LEU A 169 -3.50 28.78 -6.01
CA LEU A 169 -3.66 28.42 -7.41
C LEU A 169 -3.07 27.03 -7.70
N LEU A 170 -1.82 26.79 -7.26
CA LEU A 170 -1.13 25.49 -7.42
C LEU A 170 -1.91 24.36 -6.76
N LYS A 171 -2.42 24.56 -5.54
CA LYS A 171 -3.29 23.58 -4.85
C LYS A 171 -4.58 23.32 -5.61
N GLY A 172 -5.20 24.36 -6.16
CA GLY A 172 -6.41 24.23 -6.97
C GLY A 172 -6.19 23.44 -8.26
N VAL A 173 -5.05 23.67 -8.95
CA VAL A 173 -4.66 22.88 -10.12
C VAL A 173 -4.45 21.42 -9.75
N ALA A 174 -3.70 21.15 -8.67
CA ALA A 174 -3.43 19.82 -8.20
C ALA A 174 -4.73 19.04 -7.89
N GLN A 175 -5.69 19.65 -7.20
CA GLN A 175 -6.99 19.04 -6.91
C GLN A 175 -7.76 18.68 -8.19
N ARG A 176 -7.74 19.57 -9.19
CA ARG A 176 -8.39 19.31 -10.48
C ARG A 176 -7.73 18.15 -11.22
N LEU A 177 -6.39 18.12 -11.28
CA LEU A 177 -5.65 17.02 -11.89
C LEU A 177 -5.99 15.68 -11.24
N GLN A 178 -5.99 15.61 -9.91
CA GLN A 178 -6.40 14.40 -9.17
C GLN A 178 -7.82 13.96 -9.48
N GLY A 179 -8.74 14.90 -9.70
CA GLY A 179 -10.12 14.59 -10.08
C GLY A 179 -10.32 14.14 -11.53
N CYS A 180 -9.33 14.36 -12.41
CA CYS A 180 -9.40 14.01 -13.83
C CYS A 180 -8.71 12.67 -14.17
N ILE A 181 -7.85 12.15 -13.29
CA ILE A 181 -7.10 10.93 -13.53
C ILE A 181 -7.78 9.72 -12.90
N ARG A 182 -7.49 8.52 -13.42
CA ARG A 182 -7.99 7.25 -12.88
C ARG A 182 -7.12 6.79 -11.70
N SER A 183 -7.60 5.81 -10.93
CA SER A 183 -6.88 5.26 -9.78
C SER A 183 -5.48 4.69 -10.09
N ARG A 184 -5.25 4.28 -11.35
CA ARG A 184 -3.98 3.74 -11.85
C ARG A 184 -3.08 4.75 -12.55
N ASP A 185 -3.56 5.99 -12.77
CA ASP A 185 -2.79 7.05 -13.40
C ASP A 185 -2.05 7.86 -12.32
N TYR A 186 -1.03 8.58 -12.73
CA TYR A 186 -0.20 9.37 -11.84
C TYR A 186 -0.31 10.86 -12.17
N ALA A 187 -0.33 11.70 -11.16
CA ALA A 187 -0.17 13.14 -11.30
C ALA A 187 1.01 13.63 -10.46
N PHE A 188 1.84 14.44 -11.06
CA PHE A 188 3.08 14.92 -10.46
C PHE A 188 3.16 16.45 -10.47
N ARG A 189 3.84 17.00 -9.47
CA ARG A 189 4.38 18.35 -9.54
C ARG A 189 5.90 18.24 -9.60
N LEU A 190 6.49 18.77 -10.68
CA LEU A 190 7.92 18.64 -10.96
C LEU A 190 8.73 19.77 -10.30
N GLY A 191 8.11 20.91 -10.05
CA GLY A 191 8.67 22.07 -9.38
C GLY A 191 8.03 23.36 -9.89
N GLY A 192 8.04 24.42 -9.10
CA GLY A 192 7.44 25.70 -9.51
C GLY A 192 5.98 25.55 -9.95
N ASP A 193 5.71 25.82 -11.21
CA ASP A 193 4.43 25.77 -11.91
C ASP A 193 4.31 24.59 -12.89
N GLU A 194 5.30 23.68 -12.88
CA GLU A 194 5.37 22.52 -13.78
C GLU A 194 4.70 21.28 -13.18
N PHE A 195 3.85 20.62 -13.97
CA PHE A 195 3.12 19.39 -13.64
C PHE A 195 3.31 18.33 -14.74
N ALA A 196 3.05 17.06 -14.38
CA ALA A 196 3.01 15.97 -15.33
C ALA A 196 1.90 14.96 -14.97
#